data_415cc685c674f29699dcc67ecc068db0
#
_entry.id   415cc685c674f29699dcc67ecc068db0
#
_cell.length_a   1.000
_cell.length_b   1.000
_cell.length_c   1.000
_cell.angle_alpha   90.00
_cell.angle_beta   90.00
_cell.angle_gamma   90.00
#
_symmetry.space_group_name_H-M   'P 1'
#
loop_
_entity.id
_entity.type
_entity.pdbx_description
1 polymer ?
#
loop_
_entity_poly.entity_id
_entity_poly.type
_entity_poly.pdbx_seq_one_letter_code
_entity_poly.pdbx_strand_id
1 'polypeptide(L)'
;MTLNQRFSVVALLLLGLNAQAKTDAAFLEAVAAVESGHNRKAIGKAGERGMYQVGKAAWDDASARLKAEGHYAFPWSKWRDATAQDMVAASHLRWIRSNFHRVGMTDPTPEQLALVWNVGWSAARSQGFRANGYAFRVANLFRLSLAKPR
;
A
#
# COMPACT_ATOMS: atom_id res chain seq x y z
N MET A 1 -24.61 3.17 -27.62
CA MET A 1 -24.32 2.23 -26.52
C MET A 1 -25.64 1.84 -25.87
N THR A 2 -26.03 0.58 -25.93
CA THR A 2 -27.32 0.11 -25.40
C THR A 2 -27.27 0.04 -23.87
N LEU A 3 -28.43 0.07 -23.20
CA LEU A 3 -28.56 0.01 -21.75
C LEU A 3 -27.83 -1.21 -21.17
N ASN A 4 -27.92 -2.37 -21.85
CA ASN A 4 -27.22 -3.60 -21.45
C ASN A 4 -25.67 -3.49 -21.51
N GLN A 5 -25.13 -2.73 -22.46
CA GLN A 5 -23.67 -2.51 -22.54
C GLN A 5 -23.17 -1.62 -21.38
N ARG A 6 -23.99 -0.66 -20.91
CA ARG A 6 -23.64 0.19 -19.76
C ARG A 6 -23.62 -0.60 -18.45
N PHE A 7 -24.58 -1.51 -18.24
CA PHE A 7 -24.61 -2.38 -17.06
C PHE A 7 -23.43 -3.35 -17.03
N SER A 8 -23.03 -3.91 -18.16
CA SER A 8 -21.85 -4.81 -18.24
C SER A 8 -20.54 -4.09 -17.92
N VAL A 9 -20.35 -2.87 -18.40
CA VAL A 9 -19.15 -2.07 -18.14
C VAL A 9 -19.05 -1.67 -16.65
N VAL A 10 -20.16 -1.24 -16.04
CA VAL A 10 -20.19 -0.90 -14.61
C VAL A 10 -19.94 -2.11 -13.73
N ALA A 11 -20.50 -3.26 -14.04
CA ALA A 11 -20.29 -4.51 -13.31
C ALA A 11 -18.81 -4.97 -13.39
N LEU A 12 -18.19 -4.89 -14.57
CA LEU A 12 -16.75 -5.21 -14.74
C LEU A 12 -15.85 -4.26 -13.97
N LEU A 13 -16.15 -2.97 -13.95
CA LEU A 13 -15.40 -1.97 -13.18
C LEU A 13 -15.51 -2.23 -11.68
N LEU A 14 -16.69 -2.55 -11.16
CA LEU A 14 -16.89 -2.86 -9.74
C LEU A 14 -16.16 -4.15 -9.33
N LEU A 15 -16.16 -5.17 -10.16
CA LEU A 15 -15.43 -6.41 -9.93
C LEU A 15 -13.91 -6.17 -9.93
N GLY A 16 -13.41 -5.34 -10.83
CA GLY A 16 -11.99 -4.96 -10.88
C GLY A 16 -11.54 -4.17 -9.64
N LEU A 17 -12.35 -3.23 -9.17
CA LEU A 17 -12.08 -2.44 -7.96
C LEU A 17 -12.05 -3.33 -6.71
N ASN A 18 -12.97 -4.28 -6.59
CA ASN A 18 -13.00 -5.23 -5.47
C ASN A 18 -11.79 -6.17 -5.49
N ALA A 19 -11.36 -6.63 -6.67
CA ALA A 19 -10.17 -7.48 -6.81
C ALA A 19 -8.90 -6.73 -6.41
N GLN A 20 -8.75 -5.46 -6.86
CA GLN A 20 -7.60 -4.63 -6.49
C GLN A 20 -7.56 -4.33 -4.99
N ALA A 21 -8.69 -3.96 -4.38
CA ALA A 21 -8.76 -3.70 -2.95
C ALA A 21 -8.36 -4.92 -2.11
N LYS A 22 -8.76 -6.11 -2.54
CA LYS A 22 -8.41 -7.38 -1.90
C LYS A 22 -6.93 -7.71 -2.03
N THR A 23 -6.35 -7.46 -3.20
CA THR A 23 -4.92 -7.62 -3.47
C THR A 23 -4.10 -6.64 -2.63
N ASP A 24 -4.53 -5.39 -2.52
CA ASP A 24 -3.86 -4.36 -1.71
C ASP A 24 -3.92 -4.70 -0.22
N ALA A 25 -5.04 -5.21 0.29
CA ALA A 25 -5.15 -5.67 1.68
C ALA A 25 -4.18 -6.83 1.97
N ALA A 26 -4.08 -7.82 1.07
CA ALA A 26 -3.13 -8.93 1.20
C ALA A 26 -1.68 -8.47 1.15
N PHE A 27 -1.37 -7.47 0.32
CA PHE A 27 -0.03 -6.88 0.28
C PHE A 27 0.32 -6.14 1.57
N LEU A 28 -0.59 -5.33 2.10
CA LEU A 28 -0.39 -4.62 3.37
C LEU A 28 -0.26 -5.57 4.56
N GLU A 29 -0.95 -6.70 4.54
CA GLU A 29 -0.78 -7.76 5.54
C GLU A 29 0.66 -8.33 5.52
N ALA A 30 1.22 -8.56 4.34
CA ALA A 30 2.61 -8.99 4.19
C ALA A 30 3.61 -7.91 4.66
N VAL A 31 3.34 -6.64 4.36
CA VAL A 31 4.13 -5.50 4.88
C VAL A 31 4.10 -5.50 6.41
N ALA A 32 2.92 -5.57 7.02
CA ALA A 32 2.76 -5.57 8.48
C ALA A 32 3.52 -6.71 9.16
N ALA A 33 3.50 -7.90 8.56
CA ALA A 33 4.24 -9.05 9.07
C ALA A 33 5.76 -8.81 9.08
N VAL A 34 6.30 -8.22 8.02
CA VAL A 34 7.76 -7.97 7.89
C VAL A 34 8.20 -6.77 8.72
N GLU A 35 7.40 -5.70 8.78
CA GLU A 35 7.75 -4.45 9.45
C GLU A 35 7.73 -4.57 10.98
N SER A 36 6.74 -5.22 11.54
CA SER A 36 6.52 -5.21 12.97
C SER A 36 5.99 -6.52 13.58
N GLY A 37 5.77 -7.55 12.76
CA GLY A 37 5.03 -8.74 13.20
C GLY A 37 3.61 -8.40 13.65
N HIS A 38 2.94 -7.50 12.92
CA HIS A 38 1.57 -7.00 13.20
C HIS A 38 1.45 -6.19 14.51
N ASN A 39 2.55 -5.64 15.03
CA ASN A 39 2.52 -4.85 16.25
C ASN A 39 2.11 -3.39 15.98
N ARG A 40 0.85 -3.05 16.27
CA ARG A 40 0.31 -1.69 16.10
C ARG A 40 0.98 -0.64 17.00
N LYS A 41 1.71 -1.06 18.04
CA LYS A 41 2.42 -0.16 18.98
C LYS A 41 3.91 -0.06 18.67
N ALA A 42 4.39 -0.67 17.60
CA ALA A 42 5.81 -0.69 17.25
C ALA A 42 6.34 0.73 17.02
N ILE A 43 7.58 0.94 17.44
CA ILE A 43 8.35 2.16 17.23
C ILE A 43 9.67 1.74 16.58
N GLY A 44 9.90 2.21 15.36
CA GLY A 44 11.11 1.93 14.61
C GLY A 44 12.31 2.78 15.05
N LYS A 45 13.50 2.37 14.63
CA LYS A 45 14.77 3.03 15.02
C LYS A 45 14.89 4.45 14.48
N ALA A 46 14.34 4.74 13.29
CA ALA A 46 14.33 6.07 12.69
C ALA A 46 13.03 6.85 12.98
N GLY A 47 12.21 6.35 13.90
CA GLY A 47 11.01 7.04 14.36
C GLY A 47 9.74 6.62 13.64
N GLU A 48 9.78 5.59 12.80
CA GLU A 48 8.60 5.00 12.17
C GLU A 48 7.64 4.46 13.24
N ARG A 49 6.35 4.40 12.92
CA ARG A 49 5.30 4.04 13.88
C ARG A 49 4.34 3.01 13.34
N GLY A 50 3.84 2.20 14.27
CA GLY A 50 2.70 1.33 14.09
C GLY A 50 3.00 0.06 13.33
N MET A 51 1.94 -0.63 12.95
CA MET A 51 2.00 -1.96 12.34
C MET A 51 2.77 -1.96 11.02
N TYR A 52 2.66 -0.89 10.24
CA TYR A 52 3.25 -0.74 8.92
C TYR A 52 4.56 0.06 8.90
N GLN A 53 5.06 0.48 10.05
CA GLN A 53 6.28 1.28 10.23
C GLN A 53 6.35 2.49 9.28
N VAL A 54 5.27 3.27 9.27
CA VAL A 54 5.19 4.49 8.46
C VAL A 54 5.92 5.62 9.17
N GLY A 55 6.82 6.30 8.46
CA GLY A 55 7.50 7.49 8.95
C GLY A 55 6.60 8.73 8.90
N LYS A 56 6.92 9.75 9.72
CA LYS A 56 6.06 10.94 9.88
C LYS A 56 5.78 11.67 8.56
N ALA A 57 6.77 11.85 7.69
CA ALA A 57 6.58 12.53 6.41
C ALA A 57 5.59 11.77 5.50
N ALA A 58 5.76 10.45 5.37
CA ALA A 58 4.86 9.62 4.59
C ALA A 58 3.44 9.57 5.19
N TRP A 59 3.33 9.61 6.52
CA TRP A 59 2.05 9.72 7.22
C TRP A 59 1.34 11.03 6.90
N ASP A 60 2.03 12.17 7.04
CA ASP A 60 1.46 13.48 6.78
C ASP A 60 1.00 13.62 5.31
N ASP A 61 1.80 13.14 4.36
CA ASP A 61 1.46 13.11 2.94
C ASP A 61 0.23 12.21 2.65
N ALA A 62 0.18 11.03 3.25
CA ALA A 62 -0.95 10.12 3.09
C ALA A 62 -2.24 10.71 3.70
N SER A 63 -2.12 11.34 4.86
CA SER A 63 -3.22 12.01 5.55
C SER A 63 -3.77 13.19 4.73
N ALA A 64 -2.89 13.97 4.11
CA ALA A 64 -3.29 15.05 3.21
C ALA A 64 -4.05 14.53 1.97
N ARG A 65 -3.60 13.40 1.40
CA ARG A 65 -4.31 12.75 0.28
C ARG A 65 -5.70 12.25 0.70
N LEU A 66 -5.80 11.62 1.87
CA LEU A 66 -7.10 11.20 2.43
C LEU A 66 -8.06 12.38 2.54
N LYS A 67 -7.59 13.54 3.04
CA LYS A 67 -8.39 14.77 3.10
C LYS A 67 -8.86 15.22 1.72
N ALA A 68 -7.97 15.20 0.73
CA ALA A 68 -8.31 15.58 -0.65
C ALA A 68 -9.33 14.62 -1.28
N GLU A 69 -9.37 13.37 -0.86
CA GLU A 69 -10.33 12.33 -1.25
C GLU A 69 -11.66 12.42 -0.47
N GLY A 70 -11.83 13.39 0.43
CA GLY A 70 -13.03 13.59 1.24
C GLY A 70 -13.09 12.73 2.52
N HIS A 71 -11.98 12.11 2.90
CA HIS A 71 -11.85 11.36 4.15
C HIS A 71 -11.33 12.23 5.29
N TYR A 72 -11.36 11.67 6.50
CA TYR A 72 -10.75 12.31 7.66
C TYR A 72 -9.22 12.34 7.52
N ALA A 73 -8.60 13.49 7.80
CA ALA A 73 -7.16 13.63 7.87
C ALA A 73 -6.66 13.21 9.26
N PHE A 74 -5.86 12.16 9.32
CA PHE A 74 -5.33 11.65 10.59
C PHE A 74 -4.03 12.38 10.94
N PRO A 75 -3.99 13.26 11.96
CA PRO A 75 -2.73 13.86 12.40
C PRO A 75 -1.77 12.80 12.94
N TRP A 76 -0.47 13.08 12.91
CA TRP A 76 0.55 12.16 13.41
C TRP A 76 0.31 11.65 14.83
N SER A 77 -0.30 12.45 15.69
CA SER A 77 -0.67 12.06 17.06
C SER A 77 -1.63 10.86 17.12
N LYS A 78 -2.32 10.56 16.03
CA LYS A 78 -3.22 9.40 15.90
C LYS A 78 -2.53 8.10 15.46
N TRP A 79 -1.21 8.06 15.44
CA TRP A 79 -0.47 6.89 14.98
C TRP A 79 -0.78 5.58 15.74
N ARG A 80 -1.34 5.65 16.96
CA ARG A 80 -1.79 4.47 17.73
C ARG A 80 -3.19 3.99 17.36
N ASP A 81 -3.96 4.79 16.66
CA ASP A 81 -5.30 4.43 16.21
C ASP A 81 -5.23 3.40 15.08
N ALA A 82 -5.95 2.28 15.24
CA ALA A 82 -5.91 1.18 14.28
C ALA A 82 -6.46 1.61 12.91
N THR A 83 -7.59 2.32 12.89
CA THR A 83 -8.22 2.81 11.66
C THR A 83 -7.31 3.80 10.95
N ALA A 84 -6.67 4.71 11.70
CA ALA A 84 -5.71 5.65 11.14
C ALA A 84 -4.54 4.93 10.45
N GLN A 85 -3.94 3.93 11.11
CA GLN A 85 -2.85 3.14 10.52
C GLN A 85 -3.28 2.48 9.21
N ASP A 86 -4.44 1.81 9.19
CA ASP A 86 -4.91 1.08 8.03
C ASP A 86 -5.24 2.04 6.86
N MET A 87 -5.90 3.15 7.13
CA MET A 87 -6.24 4.14 6.09
C MET A 87 -5.00 4.87 5.54
N VAL A 88 -4.06 5.23 6.39
CA VAL A 88 -2.80 5.86 5.98
C VAL A 88 -1.97 4.90 5.15
N ALA A 89 -1.84 3.64 5.57
CA ALA A 89 -1.11 2.62 4.81
C ALA A 89 -1.74 2.38 3.43
N ALA A 90 -3.06 2.26 3.36
CA ALA A 90 -3.78 2.11 2.09
C ALA A 90 -3.58 3.32 1.17
N SER A 91 -3.66 4.55 1.71
CA SER A 91 -3.40 5.78 0.95
C SER A 91 -1.96 5.84 0.43
N HIS A 92 -0.98 5.42 1.26
CA HIS A 92 0.41 5.37 0.86
C HIS A 92 0.67 4.35 -0.26
N LEU A 93 0.09 3.15 -0.18
CA LEU A 93 0.18 2.14 -1.23
C LEU A 93 -0.43 2.62 -2.56
N ARG A 94 -1.61 3.26 -2.52
CA ARG A 94 -2.21 3.85 -3.73
C ARG A 94 -1.30 4.91 -4.37
N TRP A 95 -0.66 5.74 -3.55
CA TRP A 95 0.32 6.70 -4.03
C TRP A 95 1.53 6.03 -4.70
N ILE A 96 2.07 4.96 -4.13
CA ILE A 96 3.16 4.18 -4.73
C ILE A 96 2.73 3.67 -6.11
N ARG A 97 1.56 3.03 -6.22
CA ARG A 97 1.02 2.55 -7.50
C ARG A 97 0.85 3.67 -8.51
N SER A 98 0.32 4.82 -8.08
CA SER A 98 0.12 5.97 -8.97
C SER A 98 1.45 6.54 -9.52
N ASN A 99 2.53 6.47 -8.75
CA ASN A 99 3.86 6.85 -9.23
C ASN A 99 4.39 5.89 -10.31
N PHE A 100 4.20 4.59 -10.14
CA PHE A 100 4.52 3.60 -11.18
C PHE A 100 3.73 3.87 -12.46
N HIS A 101 2.43 4.11 -12.35
CA HIS A 101 1.58 4.48 -13.49
C HIS A 101 2.09 5.70 -14.24
N ARG A 102 2.49 6.75 -13.52
CA ARG A 102 3.02 8.00 -14.13
C ARG A 102 4.30 7.80 -14.93
N VAL A 103 5.07 6.77 -14.63
CA VAL A 103 6.28 6.42 -15.39
C VAL A 103 6.06 5.29 -16.39
N GLY A 104 4.80 4.95 -16.69
CA GLY A 104 4.42 3.96 -17.68
C GLY A 104 4.47 2.49 -17.20
N MET A 105 4.71 2.26 -15.91
CA MET A 105 4.71 0.92 -15.30
C MET A 105 3.33 0.62 -14.70
N THR A 106 2.43 0.08 -15.51
CA THR A 106 1.02 -0.12 -15.13
C THR A 106 0.77 -1.33 -14.23
N ASP A 107 1.71 -2.28 -14.18
CA ASP A 107 1.62 -3.49 -13.36
C ASP A 107 2.93 -3.72 -12.58
N PRO A 108 3.22 -2.91 -11.55
CA PRO A 108 4.42 -3.08 -10.74
C PRO A 108 4.37 -4.40 -9.97
N THR A 109 5.49 -5.11 -9.95
CA THR A 109 5.60 -6.37 -9.19
C THR A 109 5.50 -6.14 -7.69
N PRO A 110 5.13 -7.17 -6.89
CA PRO A 110 5.13 -7.06 -5.42
C PRO A 110 6.49 -6.63 -4.86
N GLU A 111 7.60 -7.07 -5.46
CA GLU A 111 8.96 -6.66 -5.08
C GLU A 111 9.19 -5.18 -5.31
N GLN A 112 8.73 -4.64 -6.42
CA GLN A 112 8.87 -3.21 -6.74
C GLN A 112 8.05 -2.34 -5.78
N LEU A 113 6.82 -2.74 -5.47
CA LEU A 113 5.99 -2.07 -4.48
C LEU A 113 6.64 -2.08 -3.09
N ALA A 114 7.13 -3.23 -2.66
CA ALA A 114 7.79 -3.41 -1.37
C ALA A 114 9.11 -2.64 -1.28
N LEU A 115 9.89 -2.59 -2.37
CA LEU A 115 11.11 -1.79 -2.41
C LEU A 115 10.81 -0.30 -2.18
N VAL A 116 9.79 0.24 -2.90
CA VAL A 116 9.39 1.65 -2.73
C VAL A 116 8.87 1.91 -1.32
N TRP A 117 8.13 0.97 -0.74
CA TRP A 117 7.69 1.06 0.66
C TRP A 117 8.89 1.22 1.62
N ASN A 118 9.92 0.41 1.42
CA ASN A 118 11.09 0.34 2.30
C ASN A 118 12.04 1.52 2.16
N VAL A 119 12.40 1.90 0.93
CA VAL A 119 13.46 2.89 0.67
C VAL A 119 12.95 4.22 0.13
N GLY A 120 11.67 4.32 -0.19
CA GLY A 120 11.06 5.49 -0.82
C GLY A 120 11.23 5.51 -2.34
N TRP A 121 10.41 6.33 -3.01
CA TRP A 121 10.33 6.40 -4.47
C TRP A 121 11.65 6.79 -5.15
N SER A 122 12.28 7.87 -4.67
CA SER A 122 13.50 8.40 -5.30
C SER A 122 14.66 7.42 -5.22
N ALA A 123 14.86 6.78 -4.06
CA ALA A 123 15.91 5.79 -3.86
C ALA A 123 15.64 4.51 -4.67
N ALA A 124 14.41 4.01 -4.69
CA ALA A 124 14.04 2.85 -5.49
C ALA A 124 14.27 3.11 -7.00
N ARG A 125 13.86 4.28 -7.49
CA ARG A 125 14.03 4.67 -8.89
C ARG A 125 15.49 4.80 -9.28
N SER A 126 16.34 5.41 -8.45
CA SER A 126 17.78 5.56 -8.71
C SER A 126 18.51 4.21 -8.80
N GLN A 127 17.97 3.18 -8.14
CA GLN A 127 18.48 1.80 -8.18
C GLN A 127 17.84 0.96 -9.30
N GLY A 128 17.04 1.56 -10.19
CA GLY A 128 16.32 0.84 -11.25
C GLY A 128 15.29 -0.15 -10.73
N PHE A 129 14.70 0.13 -9.57
CA PHE A 129 13.71 -0.73 -8.88
C PHE A 129 14.22 -2.16 -8.62
N ARG A 130 15.49 -2.32 -8.35
CA ARG A 130 16.12 -3.61 -8.06
C ARG A 130 15.75 -4.07 -6.66
N ALA A 131 15.07 -5.22 -6.56
CA ALA A 131 14.61 -5.79 -5.29
C ALA A 131 15.78 -6.04 -4.31
N ASN A 132 15.56 -5.72 -3.04
CA ASN A 132 16.43 -6.05 -1.93
C ASN A 132 15.85 -7.19 -1.08
N GLY A 133 16.55 -7.63 -0.04
CA GLY A 133 16.11 -8.71 0.82
C GLY A 133 14.77 -8.43 1.52
N TYR A 134 14.46 -7.18 1.86
CA TYR A 134 13.17 -6.77 2.39
C TYR A 134 12.05 -6.99 1.35
N ALA A 135 12.27 -6.49 0.13
CA ALA A 135 11.30 -6.60 -0.96
C ALA A 135 10.95 -8.07 -1.27
N PHE A 136 11.95 -8.95 -1.28
CA PHE A 136 11.71 -10.39 -1.46
C PHE A 136 10.90 -11.01 -0.32
N ARG A 137 11.17 -10.65 0.95
CA ARG A 137 10.39 -11.18 2.09
C ARG A 137 8.92 -10.78 2.00
N VAL A 138 8.62 -9.51 1.74
CA VAL A 138 7.25 -9.03 1.59
C VAL A 138 6.56 -9.72 0.41
N ALA A 139 7.20 -9.77 -0.76
CA ALA A 139 6.63 -10.38 -1.95
C ALA A 139 6.33 -11.88 -1.77
N ASN A 140 7.21 -12.62 -1.09
CA ASN A 140 6.99 -14.04 -0.81
C ASN A 140 5.79 -14.26 0.12
N LEU A 141 5.68 -13.50 1.22
CA LEU A 141 4.52 -13.59 2.12
C LEU A 141 3.22 -13.21 1.41
N PHE A 142 3.24 -12.17 0.59
CA PHE A 142 2.10 -11.77 -0.22
C PHE A 142 1.63 -12.91 -1.14
N ARG A 143 2.53 -13.54 -1.91
CA ARG A 143 2.18 -14.67 -2.79
C ARG A 143 1.64 -15.86 -2.01
N LEU A 144 2.25 -16.20 -0.86
CA LEU A 144 1.76 -17.27 0.01
C LEU A 144 0.35 -16.99 0.54
N SER A 145 0.01 -15.72 0.83
CA SER A 145 -1.33 -15.35 1.27
C SER A 145 -2.39 -15.55 0.18
N LEU A 146 -2.03 -15.32 -1.08
CA LEU A 146 -2.93 -15.51 -2.23
C LEU A 146 -3.09 -17.00 -2.60
N ALA A 147 -2.09 -17.83 -2.31
CA ALA A 147 -2.10 -19.25 -2.65
C ALA A 147 -2.88 -20.12 -1.64
N LYS A 148 -3.25 -19.59 -0.46
CA LYS A 148 -4.04 -20.35 0.53
C LYS A 148 -5.46 -20.59 0.00
N PRO A 149 -5.93 -21.85 -0.14
CA PRO A 149 -7.32 -22.12 -0.43
C PRO A 149 -8.18 -21.60 0.73
N ARG A 150 -9.35 -21.07 0.39
CA ARG A 150 -10.37 -20.64 1.35
C ARG A 150 -11.21 -21.81 1.79
#